data_845928e068e4c8c4382f8baf0f105b59
#
_entry.id   845928e068e4c8c4382f8baf0f105b59
#
_cell.length_a   1.000
_cell.length_b   1.000
_cell.length_c   1.000
_cell.angle_alpha   90.00
_cell.angle_beta   90.00
_cell.angle_gamma   90.00
#
_symmetry.space_group_name_H-M   'P 1'
#
loop_
_entity.id
_entity.type
_entity.pdbx_description
1 polymer ?
#
loop_
_entity_poly.entity_id
_entity_poly.type
_entity_poly.pdbx_seq_one_letter_code
_entity_poly.pdbx_strand_id
1 'polypeptide(L)'
;VGLVSVHLYRPFSAKHFLAAVPKTAKRIAVLDRTKEPGANGEPLYLDVKDCFYGQEDAPVIVGGRYGLGSKDTTPAQILSVFENLALPMPKNQFTIGIVDDVTFTSLPQKEEIALGGEGMFEAKFYGLGADGTVGANKNSVKIIGDNTDKYCQAYFSYDSKKSGGFTCSHLRFGDHPIRSTYLVNTPNFVACHVQAYLRMYDVTRGLRENGTFLLNTVWGAEELAKHLPNKVKRYFAQKNITVYYINATQIALEIGL
;
A
#
# COMPACT_ATOMS: atom_id res chain seq x y z
N VAL A 1 12.09 -0.39 -19.71
CA VAL A 1 11.98 0.07 -18.32
C VAL A 1 12.72 -0.91 -17.44
N GLY A 2 13.54 -0.42 -16.50
CA GLY A 2 14.31 -1.22 -15.56
C GLY A 2 14.35 -0.58 -14.17
N LEU A 3 14.83 -1.34 -13.20
CA LEU A 3 15.03 -0.90 -11.83
C LEU A 3 16.46 -1.26 -11.39
N VAL A 4 17.17 -0.29 -10.81
CA VAL A 4 18.42 -0.53 -10.09
C VAL A 4 18.18 -0.32 -8.60
N SER A 5 18.45 -1.33 -7.80
CA SER A 5 18.33 -1.26 -6.34
C SER A 5 19.72 -1.12 -5.71
N VAL A 6 19.96 0.00 -5.01
CA VAL A 6 21.21 0.28 -4.33
C VAL A 6 21.14 -0.24 -2.90
N HIS A 7 21.63 -1.46 -2.65
CA HIS A 7 21.63 -2.08 -1.33
C HIS A 7 22.75 -1.55 -0.42
N LEU A 8 23.97 -1.48 -0.96
CA LEU A 8 25.11 -0.91 -0.26
C LEU A 8 25.28 0.55 -0.66
N TYR A 9 24.64 1.44 0.12
CA TYR A 9 24.64 2.86 -0.20
C TYR A 9 25.97 3.56 0.13
N ARG A 10 26.63 3.18 1.21
CA ARG A 10 27.96 3.73 1.59
C ARG A 10 28.94 2.58 1.93
N PRO A 11 30.13 2.59 1.32
CA PRO A 11 30.60 3.54 0.28
C PRO A 11 29.85 3.34 -1.04
N PHE A 12 29.44 4.44 -1.69
CA PHE A 12 28.80 4.38 -3.01
C PHE A 12 29.81 3.98 -4.10
N SER A 13 29.46 3.00 -4.91
CA SER A 13 30.35 2.50 -5.98
C SER A 13 29.85 2.89 -7.36
N ALA A 14 30.38 3.99 -7.89
CA ALA A 14 30.10 4.44 -9.26
C ALA A 14 30.37 3.34 -10.31
N LYS A 15 31.44 2.55 -10.13
CA LYS A 15 31.79 1.44 -11.04
C LYS A 15 30.65 0.41 -11.13
N HIS A 16 30.12 -0.05 -10.01
CA HIS A 16 29.05 -1.05 -10.00
C HIS A 16 27.72 -0.45 -10.46
N PHE A 17 27.42 0.78 -10.07
CA PHE A 17 26.22 1.48 -10.51
C PHE A 17 26.20 1.63 -12.04
N LEU A 18 27.26 2.17 -12.65
CA LEU A 18 27.35 2.35 -14.10
C LEU A 18 27.33 1.01 -14.86
N ALA A 19 27.87 -0.06 -14.29
CA ALA A 19 27.79 -1.39 -14.88
C ALA A 19 26.35 -1.96 -14.88
N ALA A 20 25.52 -1.56 -13.90
CA ALA A 20 24.13 -2.00 -13.80
C ALA A 20 23.17 -1.19 -14.68
N VAL A 21 23.51 0.05 -15.03
CA VAL A 21 22.67 0.91 -15.87
C VAL A 21 22.94 0.62 -17.35
N PRO A 22 21.92 0.21 -18.15
CA PRO A 22 22.10 0.00 -19.57
C PRO A 22 22.48 1.30 -20.30
N LYS A 23 23.39 1.23 -21.24
CA LYS A 23 23.78 2.38 -22.10
C LYS A 23 22.60 2.94 -22.91
N THR A 24 21.53 2.19 -23.05
CA THR A 24 20.29 2.60 -23.71
C THR A 24 19.36 3.42 -22.81
N ALA A 25 19.67 3.54 -21.50
CA ALA A 25 18.89 4.34 -20.59
C ALA A 25 19.04 5.84 -20.93
N LYS A 26 17.96 6.46 -21.35
CA LYS A 26 17.92 7.90 -21.71
C LYS A 26 17.40 8.78 -20.58
N ARG A 27 16.73 8.18 -19.59
CA ARG A 27 16.11 8.91 -18.49
C ARG A 27 16.18 8.06 -17.21
N ILE A 28 16.54 8.68 -16.10
CA ILE A 28 16.69 8.03 -14.80
C ILE A 28 15.93 8.86 -13.75
N ALA A 29 15.05 8.23 -13.00
CA ALA A 29 14.51 8.78 -11.76
C ALA A 29 15.23 8.13 -10.59
N VAL A 30 15.77 8.93 -9.69
CA VAL A 30 16.43 8.48 -8.47
C VAL A 30 15.50 8.76 -7.31
N LEU A 31 15.16 7.74 -6.51
CA LEU A 31 14.27 7.86 -5.37
C LEU A 31 15.05 7.75 -4.06
N ASP A 32 14.98 8.79 -3.26
CA ASP A 32 15.56 8.90 -1.93
C ASP A 32 14.46 8.88 -0.86
N ARG A 33 14.64 8.09 0.20
CA ARG A 33 13.72 8.09 1.36
C ARG A 33 14.15 9.12 2.41
N THR A 34 14.60 10.25 1.97
CA THR A 34 15.02 11.37 2.82
C THR A 34 14.70 12.70 2.15
N LYS A 35 14.81 13.78 2.91
CA LYS A 35 14.82 15.16 2.42
C LYS A 35 16.03 15.85 3.03
N GLU A 36 16.85 16.49 2.17
CA GLU A 36 18.01 17.26 2.57
C GLU A 36 17.71 18.77 2.42
N PRO A 37 17.19 19.45 3.47
CA PRO A 37 16.90 20.86 3.39
C PRO A 37 18.15 21.69 3.12
N GLY A 38 18.07 22.58 2.11
CA GLY A 38 19.18 23.44 1.71
C GLY A 38 20.23 22.80 0.78
N ALA A 39 20.13 21.51 0.49
CA ALA A 39 20.96 20.84 -0.51
C ALA A 39 20.41 20.98 -1.94
N ASN A 40 21.26 20.78 -2.93
CA ASN A 40 20.88 20.78 -4.35
C ASN A 40 20.12 19.51 -4.78
N GLY A 41 19.85 18.61 -3.87
CA GLY A 41 19.14 17.36 -4.05
C GLY A 41 19.46 16.38 -2.93
N GLU A 42 18.78 15.24 -2.93
CA GLU A 42 18.95 14.18 -1.98
C GLU A 42 20.24 13.38 -2.26
N PRO A 43 20.77 12.67 -1.26
CA PRO A 43 22.12 12.10 -1.33
C PRO A 43 22.35 11.12 -2.48
N LEU A 44 21.44 10.14 -2.69
CA LEU A 44 21.59 9.17 -3.78
C LEU A 44 21.45 9.84 -5.15
N TYR A 45 20.52 10.80 -5.27
CA TYR A 45 20.36 11.57 -6.50
C TYR A 45 21.63 12.31 -6.88
N LEU A 46 22.33 12.94 -5.91
CA LEU A 46 23.58 13.65 -6.16
C LEU A 46 24.69 12.68 -6.56
N ASP A 47 24.85 11.53 -5.89
CA ASP A 47 25.83 10.50 -6.25
C ASP A 47 25.61 9.98 -7.69
N VAL A 48 24.34 9.73 -8.05
CA VAL A 48 23.99 9.25 -9.40
C VAL A 48 24.28 10.34 -10.45
N LYS A 49 23.96 11.60 -10.18
CA LYS A 49 24.32 12.70 -11.08
C LYS A 49 25.82 12.81 -11.31
N ASP A 50 26.60 12.69 -10.24
CA ASP A 50 28.07 12.77 -10.31
C ASP A 50 28.64 11.66 -11.19
N CYS A 51 28.06 10.45 -11.18
CA CYS A 51 28.48 9.36 -12.07
C CYS A 51 28.42 9.71 -13.58
N PHE A 52 27.56 10.61 -13.97
CA PHE A 52 27.38 11.03 -15.37
C PHE A 52 27.95 12.41 -15.67
N TYR A 53 28.61 13.04 -14.70
CA TYR A 53 29.20 14.35 -14.88
C TYR A 53 30.27 14.33 -15.99
N GLY A 54 30.17 15.26 -16.93
CA GLY A 54 31.12 15.38 -18.06
C GLY A 54 30.92 14.36 -19.19
N GLN A 55 29.90 13.51 -19.15
CA GLN A 55 29.55 12.59 -20.25
C GLN A 55 28.65 13.32 -21.27
N GLU A 56 29.02 13.29 -22.56
CA GLU A 56 28.23 13.93 -23.62
C GLU A 56 26.83 13.30 -23.78
N ASP A 57 26.74 11.99 -23.65
CA ASP A 57 25.48 11.22 -23.77
C ASP A 57 24.81 10.94 -22.43
N ALA A 58 25.01 11.79 -21.43
CA ALA A 58 24.39 11.61 -20.12
C ALA A 58 22.86 11.53 -20.21
N PRO A 59 22.20 10.60 -19.49
CA PRO A 59 20.75 10.54 -19.45
C PRO A 59 20.18 11.76 -18.71
N VAL A 60 18.90 12.07 -18.96
CA VAL A 60 18.16 13.03 -18.11
C VAL A 60 17.95 12.39 -16.75
N ILE A 61 18.45 13.03 -15.69
CA ILE A 61 18.40 12.50 -14.32
C ILE A 61 17.54 13.43 -13.46
N VAL A 62 16.49 12.87 -12.84
CA VAL A 62 15.62 13.59 -11.90
C VAL A 62 15.60 12.89 -10.54
N GLY A 63 15.59 13.69 -9.48
CA GLY A 63 15.46 13.22 -8.11
C GLY A 63 14.01 13.21 -7.64
N GLY A 64 13.66 12.27 -6.81
CA GLY A 64 12.35 12.16 -6.17
C GLY A 64 12.46 11.66 -4.74
N ARG A 65 11.49 12.05 -3.91
CA ARG A 65 11.37 11.68 -2.51
C ARG A 65 10.20 10.75 -2.32
N TYR A 66 10.38 9.70 -1.53
CA TYR A 66 9.34 8.74 -1.19
C TYR A 66 9.36 8.36 0.28
N GLY A 67 8.27 7.80 0.78
CA GLY A 67 8.19 7.24 2.13
C GLY A 67 8.44 8.22 3.28
N LEU A 68 8.37 9.52 3.03
CA LEU A 68 8.51 10.56 4.06
C LEU A 68 7.36 10.46 5.06
N GLY A 69 7.66 10.72 6.34
CA GLY A 69 6.69 10.59 7.42
C GLY A 69 6.19 9.14 7.59
N SER A 70 7.01 8.15 7.26
CA SER A 70 6.66 6.72 7.30
C SER A 70 5.43 6.34 6.47
N LYS A 71 5.14 7.11 5.43
CA LYS A 71 4.05 6.80 4.49
C LYS A 71 4.40 5.57 3.65
N ASP A 72 3.38 4.73 3.43
CA ASP A 72 3.47 3.61 2.49
C ASP A 72 3.71 4.13 1.07
N THR A 73 4.46 3.37 0.29
CA THR A 73 4.71 3.68 -1.13
C THR A 73 3.98 2.65 -1.98
N THR A 74 2.99 3.11 -2.73
CA THR A 74 2.09 2.24 -3.50
C THR A 74 2.56 2.07 -4.95
N PRO A 75 2.13 0.99 -5.63
CA PRO A 75 2.39 0.80 -7.05
C PRO A 75 1.92 1.98 -7.92
N ALA A 76 0.77 2.56 -7.61
CA ALA A 76 0.24 3.72 -8.31
C ALA A 76 1.16 4.95 -8.22
N GLN A 77 1.80 5.16 -7.07
CA GLN A 77 2.80 6.22 -6.90
C GLN A 77 4.06 5.96 -7.73
N ILE A 78 4.52 4.72 -7.81
CA ILE A 78 5.66 4.36 -8.66
C ILE A 78 5.31 4.55 -10.15
N LEU A 79 4.08 4.21 -10.56
CA LEU A 79 3.62 4.50 -11.92
C LEU A 79 3.69 5.99 -12.24
N SER A 80 3.31 6.87 -11.31
CA SER A 80 3.43 8.32 -11.48
C SER A 80 4.88 8.78 -11.73
N VAL A 81 5.87 8.08 -11.16
CA VAL A 81 7.30 8.37 -11.42
C VAL A 81 7.66 8.04 -12.88
N PHE A 82 7.22 6.89 -13.40
CA PHE A 82 7.46 6.53 -14.81
C PHE A 82 6.75 7.48 -15.77
N GLU A 83 5.54 7.88 -15.45
CA GLU A 83 4.82 8.88 -16.25
C GLU A 83 5.52 10.24 -16.24
N ASN A 84 6.01 10.67 -15.08
CA ASN A 84 6.84 11.89 -15.00
C ASN A 84 8.09 11.78 -15.89
N LEU A 85 8.78 10.65 -15.86
CA LEU A 85 9.94 10.41 -16.74
C LEU A 85 9.58 10.45 -18.23
N ALA A 86 8.35 10.12 -18.60
CA ALA A 86 7.90 10.14 -20.00
C ALA A 86 7.65 11.57 -20.52
N LEU A 87 7.50 12.56 -19.65
CA LEU A 87 7.24 13.94 -20.06
C LEU A 87 8.45 14.53 -20.81
N PRO A 88 8.25 15.46 -21.76
CA PRO A 88 9.33 16.19 -22.41
C PRO A 88 10.26 16.88 -21.40
N MET A 89 9.70 17.47 -20.36
CA MET A 89 10.40 18.09 -19.23
C MET A 89 9.91 17.43 -17.92
N PRO A 90 10.57 16.36 -17.47
CA PRO A 90 10.17 15.71 -16.23
C PRO A 90 10.43 16.61 -15.02
N LYS A 91 9.49 16.64 -14.08
CA LYS A 91 9.65 17.36 -12.81
C LYS A 91 10.82 16.76 -12.04
N ASN A 92 11.75 17.61 -11.62
CA ASN A 92 12.86 17.24 -10.75
C ASN A 92 12.53 17.58 -9.28
N GLN A 93 13.20 16.92 -8.34
CA GLN A 93 12.98 17.05 -6.89
C GLN A 93 11.50 16.87 -6.50
N PHE A 94 10.83 15.94 -7.18
CA PHE A 94 9.43 15.64 -6.91
C PHE A 94 9.26 14.84 -5.62
N THR A 95 8.02 14.75 -5.17
CA THR A 95 7.61 13.95 -4.01
C THR A 95 6.43 13.05 -4.38
N ILE A 96 6.46 11.80 -3.92
CA ILE A 96 5.34 10.86 -3.97
C ILE A 96 4.92 10.45 -2.56
N GLY A 97 3.63 10.11 -2.38
CA GLY A 97 3.08 9.63 -1.11
C GLY A 97 2.67 10.72 -0.13
N ILE A 98 3.03 11.97 -0.37
CA ILE A 98 2.55 13.14 0.37
C ILE A 98 2.08 14.22 -0.61
N VAL A 99 1.24 15.13 -0.13
CA VAL A 99 0.85 16.34 -0.85
C VAL A 99 1.69 17.49 -0.29
N ASP A 100 2.51 18.08 -1.17
CA ASP A 100 3.30 19.26 -0.87
C ASP A 100 2.52 20.48 -1.39
N ASP A 101 1.93 21.21 -0.46
CA ASP A 101 1.11 22.40 -0.72
C ASP A 101 1.90 23.72 -0.61
N VAL A 102 3.21 23.63 -0.35
CA VAL A 102 4.11 24.78 -0.23
C VAL A 102 4.92 24.98 -1.50
N THR A 103 5.63 23.95 -1.95
CA THR A 103 6.52 24.01 -3.14
C THR A 103 5.94 23.29 -4.35
N PHE A 104 4.78 22.65 -4.20
CA PHE A 104 4.03 21.95 -5.27
C PHE A 104 4.86 20.93 -6.05
N THR A 105 5.77 20.23 -5.35
CA THR A 105 6.65 19.24 -5.97
C THR A 105 6.02 17.87 -6.10
N SER A 106 4.86 17.61 -5.48
CA SER A 106 4.19 16.32 -5.55
C SER A 106 3.79 15.95 -6.97
N LEU A 107 3.98 14.67 -7.32
CA LEU A 107 3.40 14.12 -8.53
C LEU A 107 1.89 13.84 -8.33
N PRO A 108 1.11 13.83 -9.41
CA PRO A 108 -0.32 13.52 -9.33
C PRO A 108 -0.56 12.16 -8.67
N GLN A 109 -1.53 12.09 -7.77
CA GLN A 109 -1.98 10.82 -7.20
C GLN A 109 -2.82 10.07 -8.25
N LYS A 110 -2.55 8.78 -8.39
CA LYS A 110 -3.28 7.86 -9.25
C LYS A 110 -4.21 6.98 -8.44
N GLU A 111 -5.22 6.43 -9.09
CA GLU A 111 -6.01 5.34 -8.51
C GLU A 111 -5.11 4.13 -8.25
N GLU A 112 -5.39 3.43 -7.15
CA GLU A 112 -4.61 2.24 -6.79
C GLU A 112 -4.79 1.14 -7.85
N ILE A 113 -3.70 0.48 -8.16
CA ILE A 113 -3.65 -0.60 -9.15
C ILE A 113 -3.44 -1.96 -8.47
N ALA A 114 -4.18 -2.95 -8.94
CA ALA A 114 -4.03 -4.33 -8.46
C ALA A 114 -2.87 -5.00 -9.20
N LEU A 115 -1.78 -5.28 -8.48
CA LEU A 115 -0.63 -6.01 -9.03
C LEU A 115 -0.62 -7.49 -8.65
N GLY A 116 -1.53 -7.90 -7.77
CA GLY A 116 -1.62 -9.28 -7.34
C GLY A 116 -2.15 -10.19 -8.43
N GLY A 117 -1.53 -10.54 -9.43
CA GLY A 117 -1.95 -11.37 -10.58
C GLY A 117 -3.00 -12.46 -10.31
N GLU A 118 -3.28 -13.29 -11.29
CA GLU A 118 -4.18 -14.43 -11.14
C GLU A 118 -3.69 -15.36 -10.00
N GLY A 119 -4.61 -15.84 -9.15
CA GLY A 119 -4.27 -16.69 -7.99
C GLY A 119 -3.85 -15.93 -6.72
N MET A 120 -3.76 -14.60 -6.72
CA MET A 120 -3.49 -13.81 -5.52
C MET A 120 -4.80 -13.37 -4.85
N PHE A 121 -4.96 -13.72 -3.58
CA PHE A 121 -6.05 -13.25 -2.73
C PHE A 121 -5.53 -12.21 -1.74
N GLU A 122 -6.16 -11.06 -1.67
CA GLU A 122 -5.80 -9.95 -0.79
C GLU A 122 -6.96 -9.61 0.14
N ALA A 123 -6.68 -9.49 1.44
CA ALA A 123 -7.68 -9.23 2.46
C ALA A 123 -7.27 -8.14 3.44
N LYS A 124 -8.27 -7.40 3.94
CA LYS A 124 -8.13 -6.44 5.04
C LYS A 124 -9.07 -6.79 6.17
N PHE A 125 -8.59 -6.65 7.40
CA PHE A 125 -9.39 -6.84 8.60
C PHE A 125 -9.25 -5.62 9.50
N TYR A 126 -10.36 -4.93 9.69
CA TYR A 126 -10.45 -3.77 10.56
C TYR A 126 -10.95 -4.19 11.94
N GLY A 127 -10.19 -3.89 12.97
CA GLY A 127 -10.49 -4.24 14.35
C GLY A 127 -10.07 -3.18 15.34
N LEU A 128 -10.37 -3.45 16.59
CA LEU A 128 -9.99 -2.62 17.74
C LEU A 128 -8.77 -3.25 18.44
N GLY A 129 -7.88 -2.42 18.95
CA GLY A 129 -6.78 -2.91 19.78
C GLY A 129 -7.28 -3.72 20.97
N ALA A 130 -6.76 -4.94 21.12
CA ALA A 130 -7.16 -5.95 22.13
C ALA A 130 -8.50 -6.68 21.89
N ASP A 131 -9.13 -6.56 20.71
CA ASP A 131 -10.36 -7.30 20.36
C ASP A 131 -10.12 -8.73 19.83
N GLY A 132 -8.85 -9.16 19.75
CA GLY A 132 -8.48 -10.47 19.21
C GLY A 132 -8.29 -10.53 17.70
N THR A 133 -8.68 -9.52 16.93
CA THR A 133 -8.57 -9.48 15.44
C THR A 133 -7.16 -9.81 14.96
N VAL A 134 -6.15 -9.17 15.53
CA VAL A 134 -4.74 -9.38 15.12
C VAL A 134 -4.28 -10.81 15.43
N GLY A 135 -4.64 -11.34 16.59
CA GLY A 135 -4.35 -12.72 16.99
C GLY A 135 -4.98 -13.74 16.05
N ALA A 136 -6.27 -13.56 15.74
CA ALA A 136 -7.01 -14.41 14.80
C ALA A 136 -6.36 -14.39 13.40
N ASN A 137 -5.97 -13.22 12.90
CA ASN A 137 -5.33 -13.10 11.60
C ASN A 137 -3.92 -13.72 11.56
N LYS A 138 -3.13 -13.62 12.65
CA LYS A 138 -1.85 -14.35 12.78
C LYS A 138 -2.05 -15.86 12.70
N ASN A 139 -3.07 -16.37 13.39
CA ASN A 139 -3.40 -17.79 13.33
C ASN A 139 -3.89 -18.21 11.94
N SER A 140 -4.71 -17.40 11.27
CA SER A 140 -5.16 -17.67 9.91
C SER A 140 -4.01 -17.80 8.92
N VAL A 141 -3.04 -16.88 8.97
CA VAL A 141 -1.83 -16.94 8.12
C VAL A 141 -1.04 -18.22 8.40
N LYS A 142 -0.88 -18.59 9.67
CA LYS A 142 -0.17 -19.81 10.07
C LYS A 142 -0.91 -21.05 9.58
N ILE A 143 -2.23 -21.13 9.78
CA ILE A 143 -3.04 -22.27 9.35
C ILE A 143 -2.94 -22.47 7.83
N ILE A 144 -3.04 -21.39 7.05
CA ILE A 144 -2.93 -21.46 5.59
C ILE A 144 -1.52 -21.88 5.17
N GLY A 145 -0.48 -21.29 5.76
CA GLY A 145 0.90 -21.62 5.45
C GLY A 145 1.30 -23.06 5.83
N ASP A 146 0.79 -23.56 6.95
CA ASP A 146 1.11 -24.91 7.44
C ASP A 146 0.31 -26.02 6.72
N ASN A 147 -0.86 -25.70 6.15
CA ASN A 147 -1.79 -26.70 5.60
C ASN A 147 -2.03 -26.58 4.09
N THR A 148 -1.39 -25.63 3.43
CA THR A 148 -1.50 -25.44 1.96
C THR A 148 -0.15 -25.09 1.35
N ASP A 149 -0.01 -25.27 0.04
CA ASP A 149 1.17 -24.85 -0.72
C ASP A 149 1.17 -23.35 -1.06
N LYS A 150 0.28 -22.55 -0.45
CA LYS A 150 0.17 -21.12 -0.69
C LYS A 150 1.29 -20.34 -0.03
N TYR A 151 1.82 -19.36 -0.75
CA TYR A 151 2.64 -18.31 -0.15
C TYR A 151 1.75 -17.37 0.64
N CYS A 152 2.19 -16.97 1.85
CA CYS A 152 1.45 -16.12 2.76
C CYS A 152 2.26 -14.88 3.13
N GLN A 153 1.60 -13.74 3.21
CA GLN A 153 2.18 -12.50 3.73
C GLN A 153 1.17 -11.81 4.63
N ALA A 154 1.61 -11.31 5.77
CA ALA A 154 0.78 -10.50 6.64
C ALA A 154 1.55 -9.26 7.12
N TYR A 155 0.83 -8.15 7.23
CA TYR A 155 1.28 -6.93 7.86
C TYR A 155 0.19 -6.38 8.76
N PHE A 156 0.56 -5.92 9.96
CA PHE A 156 -0.38 -5.42 10.95
C PHE A 156 -0.09 -3.95 11.24
N SER A 157 -1.04 -3.10 10.91
CA SER A 157 -0.99 -1.67 11.17
C SER A 157 -1.76 -1.35 12.44
N TYR A 158 -1.16 -0.55 13.31
CA TYR A 158 -1.71 -0.14 14.59
C TYR A 158 -1.75 1.38 14.70
N ASP A 159 -2.76 1.90 15.38
CA ASP A 159 -2.72 3.25 15.93
C ASP A 159 -1.71 3.31 17.09
N SER A 160 -1.16 4.48 17.36
CA SER A 160 -0.22 4.72 18.47
C SER A 160 -0.80 4.47 19.88
N LYS A 161 -2.12 4.33 20.02
CA LYS A 161 -2.79 3.99 21.28
C LYS A 161 -2.65 2.51 21.58
N LYS A 162 -2.21 2.17 22.81
CA LYS A 162 -1.97 0.80 23.25
C LYS A 162 -3.24 -0.07 23.35
N SER A 163 -4.37 0.50 23.70
CA SER A 163 -5.66 -0.22 23.78
C SER A 163 -6.79 0.64 23.24
N GLY A 164 -7.78 -0.01 22.64
CA GLY A 164 -8.92 0.69 22.03
C GLY A 164 -8.55 1.51 20.77
N GLY A 165 -7.33 1.36 20.24
CA GLY A 165 -6.89 1.99 19.01
C GLY A 165 -7.35 1.21 17.77
N PHE A 166 -7.37 1.91 16.64
CA PHE A 166 -7.63 1.31 15.33
C PHE A 166 -6.55 0.28 14.97
N THR A 167 -6.95 -0.88 14.46
CA THR A 167 -6.04 -1.86 13.85
C THR A 167 -6.50 -2.22 12.44
N CYS A 168 -5.54 -2.44 11.55
CA CYS A 168 -5.81 -2.98 10.23
C CYS A 168 -4.79 -4.08 9.90
N SER A 169 -5.28 -5.30 9.72
CA SER A 169 -4.46 -6.42 9.24
C SER A 169 -4.57 -6.51 7.72
N HIS A 170 -3.42 -6.65 7.05
CA HIS A 170 -3.29 -6.80 5.61
C HIS A 170 -2.73 -8.18 5.31
N LEU A 171 -3.50 -9.03 4.64
CA LEU A 171 -3.13 -10.40 4.34
C LEU A 171 -3.10 -10.64 2.84
N ARG A 172 -2.12 -11.42 2.39
CA ARG A 172 -2.02 -11.91 1.01
C ARG A 172 -1.77 -13.40 1.02
N PHE A 173 -2.44 -14.09 0.13
CA PHE A 173 -2.25 -15.51 -0.14
C PHE A 173 -2.15 -15.72 -1.64
N GLY A 174 -1.21 -16.54 -2.10
CA GLY A 174 -1.04 -16.73 -3.53
C GLY A 174 -0.27 -17.98 -3.90
N ASP A 175 -0.36 -18.36 -5.15
CA ASP A 175 0.31 -19.55 -5.72
C ASP A 175 1.78 -19.27 -6.08
N HIS A 176 2.20 -18.01 -5.96
CA HIS A 176 3.55 -17.56 -6.29
C HIS A 176 4.16 -16.74 -5.14
N PRO A 177 5.51 -16.66 -5.04
CA PRO A 177 6.19 -15.87 -4.01
C PRO A 177 5.71 -14.42 -3.96
N ILE A 178 5.29 -13.98 -2.78
CA ILE A 178 4.77 -12.63 -2.57
C ILE A 178 5.93 -11.69 -2.27
N ARG A 179 6.18 -10.75 -3.19
CA ARG A 179 7.25 -9.74 -3.07
C ARG A 179 6.71 -8.33 -2.86
N SER A 180 5.44 -8.20 -2.50
CA SER A 180 4.78 -6.91 -2.27
C SER A 180 5.27 -6.30 -0.97
N THR A 181 5.91 -5.13 -1.04
CA THR A 181 6.43 -4.36 0.11
C THR A 181 5.47 -3.27 0.57
N TYR A 182 4.33 -3.15 -0.07
CA TYR A 182 3.27 -2.16 0.17
C TYR A 182 2.05 -2.83 0.83
N LEU A 183 1.24 -2.03 1.51
CA LEU A 183 -0.01 -2.48 2.13
C LEU A 183 -1.04 -2.94 1.09
N VAL A 184 -1.99 -3.76 1.50
CA VAL A 184 -3.12 -4.14 0.62
C VAL A 184 -3.98 -2.91 0.37
N ASN A 185 -4.04 -2.47 -0.88
CA ASN A 185 -4.83 -1.31 -1.31
C ASN A 185 -6.05 -1.69 -2.16
N THR A 186 -6.03 -2.88 -2.75
CA THR A 186 -7.09 -3.40 -3.62
C THR A 186 -7.56 -4.78 -3.16
N PRO A 187 -8.17 -4.91 -1.95
CA PRO A 187 -8.55 -6.20 -1.40
C PRO A 187 -9.67 -6.89 -2.19
N ASN A 188 -9.66 -8.22 -2.19
CA ASN A 188 -10.79 -9.06 -2.60
C ASN A 188 -11.81 -9.20 -1.45
N PHE A 189 -11.32 -9.13 -0.21
CA PHE A 189 -12.10 -9.34 0.99
C PHE A 189 -11.79 -8.27 2.03
N VAL A 190 -12.84 -7.74 2.64
CA VAL A 190 -12.73 -6.83 3.77
C VAL A 190 -13.62 -7.32 4.90
N ALA A 191 -13.05 -7.50 6.10
CA ALA A 191 -13.81 -7.69 7.32
C ALA A 191 -13.73 -6.44 8.20
N CYS A 192 -14.88 -6.00 8.71
CA CYS A 192 -14.98 -4.92 9.67
C CYS A 192 -15.59 -5.44 10.97
N HIS A 193 -14.77 -5.59 12.00
CA HIS A 193 -15.20 -6.14 13.28
C HIS A 193 -15.84 -5.09 14.20
N VAL A 194 -15.68 -3.80 13.87
CA VAL A 194 -16.21 -2.68 14.66
C VAL A 194 -17.22 -1.89 13.84
N GLN A 195 -18.50 -2.07 14.13
CA GLN A 195 -19.61 -1.45 13.41
C GLN A 195 -19.47 0.08 13.28
N ALA A 196 -18.96 0.77 14.30
CA ALA A 196 -18.76 2.22 14.28
C ALA A 196 -17.80 2.69 13.18
N TYR A 197 -16.88 1.82 12.72
CA TYR A 197 -15.90 2.16 11.71
C TYR A 197 -16.51 2.45 10.33
N LEU A 198 -17.72 1.97 10.06
CA LEU A 198 -18.46 2.34 8.85
C LEU A 198 -18.71 3.86 8.69
N ARG A 199 -18.69 4.60 9.81
CA ARG A 199 -18.88 6.07 9.85
C ARG A 199 -17.61 6.83 10.11
N MET A 200 -16.63 6.18 10.77
CA MET A 200 -15.38 6.83 11.20
C MET A 200 -14.28 6.74 10.15
N TYR A 201 -14.27 5.64 9.38
CA TYR A 201 -13.20 5.35 8.41
C TYR A 201 -13.80 4.91 7.07
N ASP A 202 -13.02 5.04 6.01
CA ASP A 202 -13.39 4.53 4.68
C ASP A 202 -12.95 3.04 4.56
N VAL A 203 -13.67 2.18 5.30
CA VAL A 203 -13.37 0.73 5.37
C VAL A 203 -13.63 0.01 4.05
N THR A 204 -14.35 0.62 3.11
CA THR A 204 -14.65 0.05 1.78
C THR A 204 -13.63 0.43 0.72
N ARG A 205 -12.71 1.34 1.05
CA ARG A 205 -11.76 1.88 0.08
C ARG A 205 -10.92 0.79 -0.58
N GLY A 206 -10.97 0.76 -1.90
CA GLY A 206 -10.19 -0.16 -2.73
C GLY A 206 -10.75 -1.57 -2.84
N LEU A 207 -11.84 -1.93 -2.16
CA LEU A 207 -12.47 -3.25 -2.31
C LEU A 207 -12.85 -3.46 -3.77
N ARG A 208 -12.35 -4.56 -4.36
CA ARG A 208 -12.50 -4.83 -5.79
C ARG A 208 -13.96 -5.08 -6.16
N GLU A 209 -14.26 -4.88 -7.43
CA GLU A 209 -15.53 -5.33 -8.01
C GLU A 209 -15.72 -6.83 -7.79
N ASN A 210 -16.96 -7.24 -7.48
CA ASN A 210 -17.32 -8.59 -7.07
C ASN A 210 -16.60 -9.08 -5.79
N GLY A 211 -16.06 -8.16 -5.00
CA GLY A 211 -15.43 -8.48 -3.72
C GLY A 211 -16.41 -8.82 -2.62
N THR A 212 -15.90 -9.20 -1.48
CA THR A 212 -16.69 -9.59 -0.30
C THR A 212 -16.44 -8.66 0.87
N PHE A 213 -17.51 -8.25 1.53
CA PHE A 213 -17.46 -7.46 2.76
C PHE A 213 -18.17 -8.21 3.91
N LEU A 214 -17.45 -8.45 5.01
CA LEU A 214 -17.97 -9.04 6.23
C LEU A 214 -18.08 -7.99 7.33
N LEU A 215 -19.26 -7.87 7.93
CA LEU A 215 -19.50 -6.97 9.06
C LEU A 215 -19.84 -7.74 10.34
N ASN A 216 -19.11 -7.47 11.42
CA ASN A 216 -19.55 -7.86 12.75
C ASN A 216 -20.53 -6.80 13.28
N THR A 217 -21.78 -7.18 13.48
CA THR A 217 -22.86 -6.26 13.87
C THR A 217 -24.00 -7.01 14.55
N VAL A 218 -24.73 -6.30 15.38
CA VAL A 218 -25.99 -6.77 15.96
C VAL A 218 -27.19 -6.59 15.01
N TRP A 219 -27.02 -5.88 13.89
CA TRP A 219 -28.08 -5.60 12.94
C TRP A 219 -28.43 -6.82 12.10
N GLY A 220 -29.71 -7.12 11.99
CA GLY A 220 -30.25 -8.04 10.98
C GLY A 220 -30.27 -7.42 9.57
N ALA A 221 -30.70 -8.20 8.59
CA ALA A 221 -30.68 -7.77 7.17
C ALA A 221 -31.47 -6.48 6.90
N GLU A 222 -32.66 -6.34 7.50
CA GLU A 222 -33.49 -5.14 7.34
C GLU A 222 -32.88 -3.90 8.00
N GLU A 223 -32.26 -4.08 9.15
CA GLU A 223 -31.58 -3.00 9.87
C GLU A 223 -30.31 -2.58 9.16
N LEU A 224 -29.54 -3.49 8.58
CA LEU A 224 -28.40 -3.18 7.72
C LEU A 224 -28.81 -2.24 6.60
N ALA A 225 -29.92 -2.52 5.91
CA ALA A 225 -30.43 -1.68 4.84
C ALA A 225 -30.77 -0.26 5.32
N LYS A 226 -31.20 -0.08 6.56
CA LYS A 226 -31.51 1.22 7.17
C LYS A 226 -30.28 1.97 7.67
N HIS A 227 -29.37 1.27 8.34
CA HIS A 227 -28.29 1.89 9.12
C HIS A 227 -26.96 2.05 8.38
N LEU A 228 -26.72 1.29 7.31
CA LEU A 228 -25.51 1.46 6.49
C LEU A 228 -25.45 2.89 5.91
N PRO A 229 -24.29 3.58 5.98
CA PRO A 229 -24.13 4.89 5.37
C PRO A 229 -24.41 4.85 3.86
N ASN A 230 -25.06 5.88 3.33
CA ASN A 230 -25.41 5.92 1.89
C ASN A 230 -24.18 5.82 0.97
N LYS A 231 -23.01 6.32 1.39
CA LYS A 231 -21.75 6.17 0.65
C LYS A 231 -21.40 4.68 0.51
N VAL A 232 -21.51 3.91 1.60
CA VAL A 232 -21.21 2.48 1.63
C VAL A 232 -22.21 1.69 0.78
N LYS A 233 -23.52 1.98 0.89
CA LYS A 233 -24.56 1.34 0.06
C LYS A 233 -24.30 1.55 -1.44
N ARG A 234 -24.00 2.79 -1.85
CA ARG A 234 -23.67 3.10 -3.25
C ARG A 234 -22.43 2.34 -3.72
N TYR A 235 -21.38 2.31 -2.90
CA TYR A 235 -20.16 1.58 -3.22
C TYR A 235 -20.45 0.09 -3.44
N PHE A 236 -21.21 -0.54 -2.52
CA PHE A 236 -21.58 -1.95 -2.64
C PHE A 236 -22.38 -2.23 -3.90
N ALA A 237 -23.35 -1.39 -4.23
CA ALA A 237 -24.14 -1.55 -5.44
C ALA A 237 -23.32 -1.35 -6.73
N GLN A 238 -22.47 -0.32 -6.77
CA GLN A 238 -21.65 -0.01 -7.95
C GLN A 238 -20.57 -1.06 -8.23
N LYS A 239 -20.03 -1.67 -7.17
CA LYS A 239 -18.95 -2.66 -7.27
C LYS A 239 -19.43 -4.11 -7.14
N ASN A 240 -20.75 -4.32 -7.12
CA ASN A 240 -21.36 -5.65 -6.97
C ASN A 240 -20.78 -6.43 -5.78
N ILE A 241 -20.71 -5.79 -4.59
CA ILE A 241 -20.09 -6.38 -3.40
C ILE A 241 -21.05 -7.35 -2.73
N THR A 242 -20.58 -8.57 -2.46
CA THR A 242 -21.28 -9.54 -1.63
C THR A 242 -21.10 -9.16 -0.16
N VAL A 243 -22.18 -8.96 0.57
CA VAL A 243 -22.17 -8.55 1.98
C VAL A 243 -22.60 -9.69 2.88
N TYR A 244 -21.73 -10.04 3.81
CA TYR A 244 -22.03 -10.93 4.93
C TYR A 244 -22.07 -10.15 6.23
N TYR A 245 -22.88 -10.60 7.18
CA TYR A 245 -22.90 -10.07 8.54
C TYR A 245 -22.95 -11.20 9.56
N ILE A 246 -22.41 -10.94 10.74
CA ILE A 246 -22.36 -11.88 11.85
C ILE A 246 -22.47 -11.10 13.17
N ASN A 247 -23.18 -11.65 14.14
CA ASN A 247 -23.14 -11.16 15.52
C ASN A 247 -22.19 -12.06 16.34
N ALA A 248 -20.89 -11.80 16.21
CA ALA A 248 -19.87 -12.60 16.89
C ALA A 248 -19.95 -12.50 18.42
N THR A 249 -20.40 -11.37 18.96
CA THR A 249 -20.59 -11.19 20.41
C THR A 249 -21.70 -12.13 20.93
N GLN A 250 -22.80 -12.23 20.21
CA GLN A 250 -23.90 -13.14 20.59
C GLN A 250 -23.43 -14.60 20.55
N ILE A 251 -22.71 -15.00 19.50
CA ILE A 251 -22.16 -16.34 19.36
C ILE A 251 -21.18 -16.65 20.50
N ALA A 252 -20.32 -15.73 20.87
CA ALA A 252 -19.38 -15.90 21.99
C ALA A 252 -20.12 -16.14 23.32
N LEU A 253 -21.17 -15.36 23.60
CA LEU A 253 -22.00 -15.54 24.79
C LEU A 253 -22.70 -16.90 24.80
N GLU A 254 -23.22 -17.37 23.66
CA GLU A 254 -23.92 -18.66 23.55
C GLU A 254 -22.99 -19.86 23.79
N ILE A 255 -21.70 -19.75 23.49
CA ILE A 255 -20.70 -20.81 23.75
C ILE A 255 -19.94 -20.64 25.07
N GLY A 256 -20.30 -19.62 25.87
CA GLY A 256 -19.75 -19.42 27.22
C GLY A 256 -18.40 -18.69 27.27
N LEU A 257 -18.10 -17.87 26.29
CA LEU A 257 -16.91 -16.99 26.23
C LEU A 257 -17.24 -15.56 26.68
#